data_70306174eb2a49d64aed2182df3fa4ef
#
_entry.id   70306174eb2a49d64aed2182df3fa4ef
#
_cell.length_a   1.000
_cell.length_b   1.000
_cell.length_c   1.000
_cell.angle_alpha   90.00
_cell.angle_beta   90.00
_cell.angle_gamma   90.00
#
_symmetry.space_group_name_H-M   'P 1'
#
loop_
_entity.id
_entity.type
_entity.pdbx_description
1 polymer ?
#
loop_
_entity_poly.entity_id
_entity_poly.type
_entity_poly.pdbx_seq_one_letter_code
_entity_poly.pdbx_strand_id
1 'polypeptide(L)'
;REIEKCVDYFGVATTSEAIELREAGIKKPVLVMGPILPEDVETLIMNNICITLFNEETLKAIENTVKKRKKTASVHIKIDTGLGRIGTIPEKTAGFIEKVAGINGIKIEGIFSHFATAGWKDRAYATEQLRKFNDVLDSVKQFNIPLKHMANSPGILNIPESYKNFDMIRIGLLLFGVYPEKYFYRKLPLERAVRGFCRVFYVKSVPEGTFLSYGLTY
;
A
#
# COMPACT_ATOMS: atom_id res chain seq x y z
N ARG A 1 2.97 19.25 0.57
CA ARG A 1 2.19 20.28 -0.18
C ARG A 1 2.62 20.37 -1.64
N GLU A 2 3.90 20.31 -1.96
CA GLU A 2 4.38 20.47 -3.35
C GLU A 2 3.81 19.40 -4.30
N ILE A 3 3.82 18.14 -3.88
CA ILE A 3 3.31 17.03 -4.69
C ILE A 3 1.77 16.93 -4.72
N GLU A 4 1.03 17.66 -3.86
CA GLU A 4 -0.43 17.59 -3.77
C GLU A 4 -1.12 17.92 -5.10
N LYS A 5 -0.51 18.80 -5.90
CA LYS A 5 -1.03 19.18 -7.22
C LYS A 5 -0.84 18.10 -8.28
N CYS A 6 0.09 17.17 -8.04
CA CYS A 6 0.50 16.14 -9.00
C CYS A 6 -0.04 14.75 -8.68
N VAL A 7 -0.76 14.58 -7.57
CA VAL A 7 -1.30 13.29 -7.12
C VAL A 7 -2.79 13.38 -6.87
N ASP A 8 -3.50 12.27 -7.03
CA ASP A 8 -4.93 12.18 -6.73
C ASP A 8 -5.19 11.63 -5.34
N TYR A 9 -4.21 10.88 -4.79
CA TYR A 9 -4.35 10.16 -3.54
C TYR A 9 -3.00 10.09 -2.82
N PHE A 10 -3.00 10.17 -1.49
CA PHE A 10 -1.82 9.90 -0.65
C PHE A 10 -1.95 8.51 -0.02
N GLY A 11 -0.88 7.72 -0.09
CA GLY A 11 -0.76 6.45 0.63
C GLY A 11 0.29 6.56 1.72
N VAL A 12 -0.08 6.23 2.96
CA VAL A 12 0.80 6.24 4.13
C VAL A 12 0.80 4.87 4.81
N ALA A 13 1.79 4.60 5.64
CA ALA A 13 1.90 3.30 6.31
C ALA A 13 1.10 3.25 7.63
N THR A 14 1.00 4.37 8.35
CA THR A 14 0.47 4.43 9.72
C THR A 14 -0.62 5.48 9.90
N THR A 15 -1.41 5.32 10.96
CA THR A 15 -2.40 6.31 11.41
C THR A 15 -1.75 7.66 11.71
N SER A 16 -0.60 7.67 12.39
CA SER A 16 0.11 8.91 12.74
C SER A 16 0.54 9.72 11.52
N GLU A 17 1.10 9.06 10.49
CA GLU A 17 1.45 9.72 9.23
C GLU A 17 0.23 10.32 8.53
N ALA A 18 -0.92 9.64 8.57
CA ALA A 18 -2.16 10.15 7.99
C ALA A 18 -2.67 11.41 8.72
N ILE A 19 -2.59 11.42 10.05
CA ILE A 19 -2.96 12.58 10.88
C ILE A 19 -2.01 13.74 10.61
N GLU A 20 -0.70 13.51 10.55
CA GLU A 20 0.29 14.53 10.20
C GLU A 20 -0.03 15.21 8.87
N LEU A 21 -0.43 14.45 7.85
CA LEU A 21 -0.86 15.01 6.57
C LEU A 21 -2.10 15.91 6.73
N ARG A 22 -3.08 15.52 7.54
CA ARG A 22 -4.27 16.34 7.81
C ARG A 22 -3.93 17.61 8.56
N GLU A 23 -3.08 17.55 9.59
CA GLU A 23 -2.57 18.71 10.35
C GLU A 23 -1.76 19.65 9.46
N ALA A 24 -0.98 19.10 8.51
CA ALA A 24 -0.30 19.88 7.48
C ALA A 24 -1.26 20.53 6.46
N GLY A 25 -2.57 20.29 6.56
CA GLY A 25 -3.61 20.91 5.73
C GLY A 25 -3.84 20.22 4.38
N ILE A 26 -3.33 19.00 4.16
CA ILE A 26 -3.60 18.20 2.96
C ILE A 26 -5.09 17.85 2.88
N LYS A 27 -5.72 18.18 1.75
CA LYS A 27 -7.16 17.95 1.49
C LYS A 27 -7.43 16.74 0.60
N LYS A 28 -6.47 16.33 -0.21
CA LYS A 28 -6.57 15.14 -1.05
C LYS A 28 -6.90 13.89 -0.21
N PRO A 29 -7.53 12.86 -0.80
CA PRO A 29 -7.76 11.60 -0.12
C PRO A 29 -6.46 11.00 0.43
N VAL A 30 -6.53 10.39 1.59
CA VAL A 30 -5.41 9.70 2.26
C VAL A 30 -5.85 8.28 2.60
N LEU A 31 -5.07 7.29 2.20
CA LEU A 31 -5.24 5.87 2.53
C LEU A 31 -4.13 5.43 3.49
N VAL A 32 -4.49 4.93 4.65
CA VAL A 32 -3.56 4.18 5.50
C VAL A 32 -3.44 2.76 4.94
N MET A 33 -2.28 2.42 4.39
CA MET A 33 -2.03 1.14 3.68
C MET A 33 -1.55 0.01 4.61
N GLY A 34 -1.16 0.33 5.84
CA GLY A 34 -0.77 -0.63 6.87
C GLY A 34 -1.95 -1.24 7.61
N PRO A 35 -1.68 -2.16 8.55
CA PRO A 35 -2.70 -2.65 9.47
C PRO A 35 -3.18 -1.51 10.39
N ILE A 36 -4.46 -1.54 10.72
CA ILE A 36 -5.10 -0.53 11.56
C ILE A 36 -5.59 -1.20 12.83
N LEU A 37 -5.23 -0.62 13.95
CA LEU A 37 -5.71 -1.06 15.27
C LEU A 37 -7.15 -0.59 15.49
N PRO A 38 -8.00 -1.38 16.17
CA PRO A 38 -9.38 -1.00 16.46
C PRO A 38 -9.55 0.37 17.12
N GLU A 39 -8.63 0.74 18.00
CA GLU A 39 -8.59 2.03 18.69
C GLU A 39 -8.34 3.22 17.77
N ASP A 40 -7.68 3.03 16.64
CA ASP A 40 -7.38 4.08 15.66
C ASP A 40 -8.55 4.40 14.74
N VAL A 41 -9.50 3.48 14.60
CA VAL A 41 -10.59 3.55 13.61
C VAL A 41 -11.41 4.83 13.76
N GLU A 42 -11.76 5.21 14.97
CA GLU A 42 -12.56 6.42 15.21
C GLU A 42 -11.80 7.67 14.76
N THR A 43 -10.51 7.75 15.08
CA THR A 43 -9.64 8.87 14.67
C THR A 43 -9.58 9.00 13.15
N LEU A 44 -9.40 7.88 12.44
CA LEU A 44 -9.33 7.86 10.97
C LEU A 44 -10.65 8.32 10.34
N ILE A 45 -11.79 7.78 10.79
CA ILE A 45 -13.11 8.16 10.28
C ILE A 45 -13.40 9.64 10.52
N MET A 46 -13.10 10.16 11.73
CA MET A 46 -13.35 11.56 12.07
C MET A 46 -12.52 12.54 11.24
N ASN A 47 -11.34 12.14 10.77
CA ASN A 47 -10.44 12.92 9.92
C ASN A 47 -10.62 12.64 8.41
N ASN A 48 -11.66 11.90 8.00
CA ASN A 48 -11.92 11.52 6.61
C ASN A 48 -10.68 10.86 5.95
N ILE A 49 -10.10 9.90 6.67
CA ILE A 49 -8.97 9.08 6.19
C ILE A 49 -9.50 7.71 5.80
N CYS A 50 -9.10 7.24 4.63
CA CYS A 50 -9.51 5.96 4.09
C CYS A 50 -8.74 4.82 4.77
N ILE A 51 -9.44 3.74 5.08
CA ILE A 51 -8.97 2.61 5.87
C ILE A 51 -8.68 1.42 4.98
N THR A 52 -7.50 0.80 5.13
CA THR A 52 -7.26 -0.54 4.59
C THR A 52 -7.97 -1.58 5.43
N LEU A 53 -8.89 -2.30 4.81
CA LEU A 53 -9.74 -3.29 5.48
C LEU A 53 -9.50 -4.70 4.93
N PHE A 54 -9.23 -5.67 5.82
CA PHE A 54 -8.97 -7.06 5.45
C PHE A 54 -9.30 -8.09 6.54
N ASN A 55 -9.80 -7.66 7.70
CA ASN A 55 -10.12 -8.55 8.81
C ASN A 55 -11.40 -8.15 9.54
N GLU A 56 -11.95 -9.08 10.29
CA GLU A 56 -13.20 -8.94 11.03
C GLU A 56 -13.09 -7.98 12.23
N GLU A 57 -11.95 -7.92 12.86
CA GLU A 57 -11.73 -7.09 14.05
C GLU A 57 -11.84 -5.61 13.68
N THR A 58 -11.09 -5.18 12.66
CA THR A 58 -11.17 -3.81 12.13
C THR A 58 -12.56 -3.50 11.56
N LEU A 59 -13.19 -4.48 10.86
CA LEU A 59 -14.55 -4.31 10.35
C LEU A 59 -15.55 -4.01 11.46
N LYS A 60 -15.50 -4.76 12.56
CA LYS A 60 -16.37 -4.56 13.73
C LYS A 60 -16.15 -3.19 14.38
N ALA A 61 -14.90 -2.74 14.48
CA ALA A 61 -14.58 -1.41 15.00
C ALA A 61 -15.14 -0.29 14.10
N ILE A 62 -15.04 -0.45 12.77
CA ILE A 62 -15.64 0.47 11.80
C ILE A 62 -17.16 0.49 11.95
N GLU A 63 -17.82 -0.66 11.97
CA GLU A 63 -19.27 -0.77 12.11
C GLU A 63 -19.78 -0.06 13.39
N ASN A 64 -19.13 -0.30 14.53
CA ASN A 64 -19.47 0.36 15.79
C ASN A 64 -19.30 1.88 15.69
N THR A 65 -18.22 2.33 15.06
CA THR A 65 -17.90 3.75 14.94
C THR A 65 -18.87 4.47 14.01
N VAL A 66 -19.19 3.90 12.85
CA VAL A 66 -20.13 4.55 11.90
C VAL A 66 -21.53 4.67 12.50
N LYS A 67 -21.99 3.65 13.26
CA LYS A 67 -23.25 3.69 14.01
C LYS A 67 -23.24 4.77 15.09
N LYS A 68 -22.20 4.80 15.92
CA LYS A 68 -22.04 5.75 17.05
C LYS A 68 -21.90 7.18 16.56
N ARG A 69 -21.08 7.44 15.56
CA ARG A 69 -20.73 8.78 15.09
C ARG A 69 -21.62 9.30 13.95
N LYS A 70 -22.48 8.46 13.39
CA LYS A 70 -23.33 8.76 12.22
C LYS A 70 -22.51 9.34 11.04
N LYS A 71 -21.33 8.78 10.84
CA LYS A 71 -20.40 9.15 9.75
C LYS A 71 -20.16 7.96 8.83
N THR A 72 -19.82 8.24 7.59
CA THR A 72 -19.41 7.21 6.63
C THR A 72 -17.93 6.94 6.74
N ALA A 73 -17.57 5.66 6.75
CA ALA A 73 -16.19 5.20 6.63
C ALA A 73 -15.90 4.82 5.17
N SER A 74 -14.84 5.39 4.60
CA SER A 74 -14.30 4.96 3.30
C SER A 74 -13.24 3.89 3.51
N VAL A 75 -13.36 2.79 2.76
CA VAL A 75 -12.42 1.66 2.90
C VAL A 75 -11.89 1.18 1.55
N HIS A 76 -10.62 0.72 1.53
CA HIS A 76 -10.07 -0.10 0.47
C HIS A 76 -9.87 -1.52 0.97
N ILE A 77 -10.44 -2.50 0.27
CA ILE A 77 -10.27 -3.92 0.59
C ILE A 77 -8.88 -4.37 0.16
N LYS A 78 -8.11 -4.92 1.08
CA LYS A 78 -6.78 -5.46 0.80
C LYS A 78 -6.82 -6.96 0.58
N ILE A 79 -6.24 -7.41 -0.54
CA ILE A 79 -6.12 -8.84 -0.89
C ILE A 79 -4.64 -9.23 -0.81
N ASP A 80 -4.37 -10.37 -0.22
CA ASP A 80 -3.05 -10.99 -0.27
C ASP A 80 -3.00 -12.04 -1.39
N THR A 81 -2.44 -11.65 -2.51
CA THR A 81 -2.27 -12.54 -3.67
C THR A 81 -0.93 -13.28 -3.67
N GLY A 82 -0.16 -13.18 -2.57
CA GLY A 82 1.11 -13.88 -2.43
C GLY A 82 2.28 -13.04 -1.89
N LEU A 83 2.03 -11.85 -1.31
CA LEU A 83 3.07 -11.14 -0.56
C LEU A 83 3.28 -11.74 0.84
N GLY A 84 2.23 -12.35 1.44
CA GLY A 84 2.30 -12.99 2.75
C GLY A 84 2.43 -12.02 3.91
N ARG A 85 1.86 -10.80 3.79
CA ARG A 85 1.98 -9.76 4.82
C ARG A 85 0.65 -9.42 5.48
N ILE A 86 -0.26 -8.81 4.76
CA ILE A 86 -1.62 -8.46 5.18
C ILE A 86 -2.58 -8.59 4.00
N GLY A 87 -3.84 -8.86 4.27
CA GLY A 87 -4.90 -8.96 3.27
C GLY A 87 -5.79 -10.18 3.48
N THR A 88 -6.99 -10.15 2.93
CA THR A 88 -7.82 -11.35 2.79
C THR A 88 -7.19 -12.30 1.79
N ILE A 89 -7.33 -13.61 1.99
CA ILE A 89 -6.95 -14.59 0.97
C ILE A 89 -7.98 -14.54 -0.17
N PRO A 90 -7.56 -14.77 -1.44
CA PRO A 90 -8.44 -14.66 -2.60
C PRO A 90 -9.77 -15.37 -2.45
N GLU A 91 -9.75 -16.62 -1.97
CA GLU A 91 -10.92 -17.50 -1.85
C GLU A 91 -12.00 -16.99 -0.85
N LYS A 92 -11.59 -16.15 0.11
CA LYS A 92 -12.50 -15.58 1.12
C LYS A 92 -12.93 -14.15 0.80
N THR A 93 -12.32 -13.52 -0.21
CA THR A 93 -12.50 -12.08 -0.45
C THR A 93 -13.93 -11.74 -0.88
N ALA A 94 -14.56 -12.53 -1.73
CA ALA A 94 -15.93 -12.25 -2.19
C ALA A 94 -16.94 -12.22 -1.04
N GLY A 95 -16.94 -13.23 -0.17
CA GLY A 95 -17.81 -13.25 1.02
C GLY A 95 -17.50 -12.13 2.03
N PHE A 96 -16.24 -11.74 2.15
CA PHE A 96 -15.85 -10.62 2.99
C PHE A 96 -16.38 -9.29 2.43
N ILE A 97 -16.27 -9.05 1.11
CA ILE A 97 -16.81 -7.87 0.44
C ILE A 97 -18.34 -7.82 0.56
N GLU A 98 -19.03 -8.93 0.35
CA GLU A 98 -20.47 -9.01 0.53
C GLU A 98 -20.91 -8.57 1.94
N LYS A 99 -20.20 -9.08 2.96
CA LYS A 99 -20.43 -8.67 4.35
C LYS A 99 -20.20 -7.17 4.56
N VAL A 100 -19.10 -6.61 4.06
CA VAL A 100 -18.78 -5.18 4.18
C VAL A 100 -19.83 -4.33 3.47
N ALA A 101 -20.25 -4.72 2.27
CA ALA A 101 -21.25 -4.01 1.47
C ALA A 101 -22.64 -4.01 2.13
N GLY A 102 -22.95 -5.01 2.96
CA GLY A 102 -24.18 -5.09 3.74
C GLY A 102 -24.25 -4.13 4.94
N ILE A 103 -23.15 -3.47 5.30
CA ILE A 103 -23.11 -2.58 6.48
C ILE A 103 -23.35 -1.13 6.06
N ASN A 104 -24.46 -0.56 6.52
CA ASN A 104 -24.78 0.86 6.30
C ASN A 104 -23.71 1.75 6.94
N GLY A 105 -23.25 2.75 6.17
CA GLY A 105 -22.23 3.70 6.61
C GLY A 105 -20.81 3.27 6.26
N ILE A 106 -20.61 2.15 5.57
CA ILE A 106 -19.30 1.79 4.98
C ILE A 106 -19.37 1.94 3.46
N LYS A 107 -18.40 2.67 2.89
CA LYS A 107 -18.24 2.83 1.44
C LYS A 107 -16.96 2.13 1.00
N ILE A 108 -17.09 1.10 0.17
CA ILE A 108 -15.94 0.46 -0.46
C ILE A 108 -15.50 1.33 -1.64
N GLU A 109 -14.43 2.09 -1.46
CA GLU A 109 -13.88 2.97 -2.49
C GLU A 109 -12.86 2.27 -3.37
N GLY A 110 -12.22 1.23 -2.86
CA GLY A 110 -11.20 0.54 -3.63
C GLY A 110 -10.94 -0.90 -3.20
N ILE A 111 -10.19 -1.57 -4.05
CA ILE A 111 -9.70 -2.93 -3.84
C ILE A 111 -8.29 -3.04 -4.37
N PHE A 112 -7.38 -3.66 -3.60
CA PHE A 112 -5.98 -3.68 -4.00
C PHE A 112 -5.17 -4.87 -3.49
N SER A 113 -4.09 -5.14 -4.20
CA SER A 113 -3.06 -6.06 -3.76
C SER A 113 -1.66 -5.42 -3.82
N HIS A 114 -0.61 -6.20 -3.59
CA HIS A 114 0.76 -5.72 -3.62
C HIS A 114 1.70 -6.80 -4.14
N PHE A 115 2.55 -6.45 -5.11
CA PHE A 115 3.54 -7.37 -5.66
C PHE A 115 4.64 -7.69 -4.67
N ALA A 116 5.01 -8.96 -4.60
CA ALA A 116 6.20 -9.43 -3.88
C ALA A 116 7.47 -9.30 -4.73
N THR A 117 7.39 -9.63 -6.03
CA THR A 117 8.55 -9.83 -6.90
C THR A 117 8.53 -9.02 -8.20
N ALA A 118 7.71 -7.96 -8.30
CA ALA A 118 7.64 -7.16 -9.52
C ALA A 118 8.99 -6.51 -9.92
N GLY A 119 9.93 -6.43 -8.97
CA GLY A 119 11.30 -5.99 -9.21
C GLY A 119 12.21 -7.03 -9.87
N TRP A 120 11.83 -8.29 -9.92
CA TRP A 120 12.67 -9.34 -10.48
C TRP A 120 12.62 -9.37 -12.01
N LYS A 121 13.71 -9.89 -12.64
CA LYS A 121 13.72 -10.13 -14.09
C LYS A 121 12.74 -11.22 -14.47
N ASP A 122 12.67 -12.29 -13.68
CA ASP A 122 11.65 -13.30 -13.81
C ASP A 122 10.32 -12.77 -13.29
N ARG A 123 9.32 -12.70 -14.15
CA ARG A 123 8.00 -12.13 -13.90
C ARG A 123 6.96 -13.18 -13.53
N ALA A 124 7.31 -14.46 -13.54
CA ALA A 124 6.34 -15.56 -13.39
C ALA A 124 5.49 -15.40 -12.12
N TYR A 125 6.13 -15.19 -10.98
CA TYR A 125 5.41 -15.03 -9.72
C TYR A 125 4.53 -13.76 -9.68
N ALA A 126 5.05 -12.64 -10.17
CA ALA A 126 4.28 -11.38 -10.24
C ALA A 126 3.07 -11.51 -11.18
N THR A 127 3.23 -12.22 -12.30
CA THR A 127 2.14 -12.52 -13.24
C THR A 127 1.06 -13.39 -12.58
N GLU A 128 1.47 -14.40 -11.81
CA GLU A 128 0.53 -15.24 -11.06
C GLU A 128 -0.20 -14.44 -9.97
N GLN A 129 0.47 -13.52 -9.28
CA GLN A 129 -0.18 -12.60 -8.33
C GLN A 129 -1.24 -11.74 -9.04
N LEU A 130 -0.92 -11.23 -10.22
CA LEU A 130 -1.84 -10.42 -11.04
C LEU A 130 -3.04 -11.25 -11.50
N ARG A 131 -2.82 -12.49 -11.94
CA ARG A 131 -3.90 -13.41 -12.32
C ARG A 131 -4.86 -13.63 -11.15
N LYS A 132 -4.35 -13.98 -9.96
CA LYS A 132 -5.17 -14.13 -8.74
C LYS A 132 -5.96 -12.88 -8.41
N PHE A 133 -5.36 -11.70 -8.60
CA PHE A 133 -6.06 -10.44 -8.36
C PHE A 133 -7.21 -10.24 -9.34
N ASN A 134 -7.00 -10.53 -10.64
CA ASN A 134 -8.06 -10.45 -11.66
C ASN A 134 -9.20 -11.45 -11.39
N ASP A 135 -8.88 -12.69 -11.00
CA ASP A 135 -9.89 -13.69 -10.64
C ASP A 135 -10.80 -13.18 -9.51
N VAL A 136 -10.20 -12.51 -8.51
CA VAL A 136 -11.00 -11.90 -7.43
C VAL A 136 -11.84 -10.74 -7.96
N LEU A 137 -11.29 -9.85 -8.81
CA LEU A 137 -12.04 -8.74 -9.39
C LEU A 137 -13.26 -9.22 -10.17
N ASP A 138 -13.10 -10.31 -10.94
CA ASP A 138 -14.20 -10.94 -11.67
C ASP A 138 -15.28 -11.48 -10.74
N SER A 139 -14.89 -12.10 -9.62
CA SER A 139 -15.82 -12.65 -8.62
C SER A 139 -16.63 -11.60 -7.85
N VAL A 140 -16.17 -10.35 -7.85
CA VAL A 140 -16.79 -9.24 -7.10
C VAL A 140 -17.28 -8.09 -7.98
N LYS A 141 -17.34 -8.29 -9.29
CA LYS A 141 -17.72 -7.26 -10.28
C LYS A 141 -19.08 -6.61 -10.01
N GLN A 142 -20.03 -7.36 -9.43
CA GLN A 142 -21.37 -6.86 -9.09
C GLN A 142 -21.38 -5.73 -8.06
N PHE A 143 -20.30 -5.58 -7.27
CA PHE A 143 -20.18 -4.50 -6.27
C PHE A 143 -19.71 -3.18 -6.86
N ASN A 144 -19.32 -3.15 -8.15
CA ASN A 144 -18.90 -1.93 -8.86
C ASN A 144 -17.88 -1.08 -8.09
N ILE A 145 -16.84 -1.74 -7.51
CA ILE A 145 -15.80 -1.06 -6.73
C ILE A 145 -15.00 -0.13 -7.66
N PRO A 146 -14.97 1.20 -7.39
CA PRO A 146 -14.47 2.16 -8.36
C PRO A 146 -12.94 2.12 -8.56
N LEU A 147 -12.15 1.90 -7.50
CA LEU A 147 -10.69 1.98 -7.59
C LEU A 147 -10.04 0.60 -7.44
N LYS A 148 -9.43 0.11 -8.51
CA LYS A 148 -8.64 -1.12 -8.54
C LYS A 148 -7.18 -0.77 -8.67
N HIS A 149 -6.31 -1.27 -7.80
CA HIS A 149 -4.90 -0.94 -7.87
C HIS A 149 -3.96 -2.03 -7.35
N MET A 150 -2.86 -2.25 -8.06
CA MET A 150 -1.85 -3.24 -7.68
C MET A 150 -0.43 -2.74 -7.88
N ALA A 151 -0.16 -1.95 -8.93
CA ALA A 151 1.18 -1.50 -9.29
C ALA A 151 1.84 -0.68 -8.18
N ASN A 152 2.97 -1.16 -7.68
CA ASN A 152 3.97 -0.42 -6.92
C ASN A 152 5.08 0.09 -7.86
N SER A 153 6.10 0.79 -7.36
CA SER A 153 7.19 1.33 -8.20
C SER A 153 7.83 0.31 -9.14
N PRO A 154 8.24 -0.90 -8.72
CA PRO A 154 8.72 -1.91 -9.67
C PRO A 154 7.62 -2.43 -10.60
N GLY A 155 6.38 -2.54 -10.17
CA GLY A 155 5.24 -2.94 -11.01
C GLY A 155 5.02 -1.97 -12.17
N ILE A 156 5.14 -0.68 -11.94
CA ILE A 156 5.06 0.36 -12.98
C ILE A 156 6.12 0.15 -14.06
N LEU A 157 7.34 -0.23 -13.67
CA LEU A 157 8.47 -0.38 -14.60
C LEU A 157 8.48 -1.73 -15.32
N ASN A 158 7.88 -2.77 -14.76
CA ASN A 158 8.07 -4.15 -15.21
C ASN A 158 6.79 -4.91 -15.57
N ILE A 159 5.63 -4.50 -15.03
CA ILE A 159 4.35 -5.20 -15.20
C ILE A 159 3.28 -4.21 -15.73
N PRO A 160 3.36 -3.81 -17.01
CA PRO A 160 2.42 -2.82 -17.57
C PRO A 160 0.95 -3.22 -17.43
N GLU A 161 0.66 -4.50 -17.43
CA GLU A 161 -0.68 -5.07 -17.28
C GLU A 161 -1.30 -4.71 -15.91
N SER A 162 -0.46 -4.41 -14.91
CA SER A 162 -0.88 -4.07 -13.54
C SER A 162 -1.39 -2.64 -13.36
N TYR A 163 -1.36 -1.82 -14.42
CA TYR A 163 -1.90 -0.46 -14.36
C TYR A 163 -2.69 -0.04 -15.61
N LYS A 164 -2.47 -0.67 -16.77
CA LYS A 164 -3.21 -0.31 -17.99
C LYS A 164 -4.71 -0.55 -17.88
N ASN A 165 -5.13 -1.53 -17.09
CA ASN A 165 -6.51 -1.94 -16.89
C ASN A 165 -7.02 -1.64 -15.48
N PHE A 166 -6.29 -0.83 -14.72
CA PHE A 166 -6.62 -0.46 -13.35
C PHE A 166 -6.67 1.07 -13.19
N ASP A 167 -7.22 1.52 -12.09
CA ASP A 167 -7.61 2.91 -11.91
C ASP A 167 -6.54 3.76 -11.21
N MET A 168 -5.56 3.12 -10.51
CA MET A 168 -4.57 3.84 -9.72
C MET A 168 -3.23 3.09 -9.67
N ILE A 169 -2.14 3.84 -9.63
CA ILE A 169 -0.78 3.34 -9.34
C ILE A 169 -0.28 3.90 -8.01
N ARG A 170 0.67 3.22 -7.38
CA ARG A 170 1.27 3.65 -6.12
C ARG A 170 2.77 3.87 -6.26
N ILE A 171 3.14 5.13 -6.40
CA ILE A 171 4.53 5.54 -6.55
C ILE A 171 5.15 5.72 -5.17
N GLY A 172 6.14 4.89 -4.84
CA GLY A 172 6.94 5.00 -3.61
C GLY A 172 8.40 5.32 -3.95
N LEU A 173 9.24 4.31 -4.19
CA LEU A 173 10.66 4.49 -4.48
C LEU A 173 10.93 5.49 -5.62
N LEU A 174 10.17 5.40 -6.70
CA LEU A 174 10.33 6.30 -7.85
C LEU A 174 10.08 7.77 -7.50
N LEU A 175 9.20 8.06 -6.53
CA LEU A 175 8.95 9.42 -6.05
C LEU A 175 10.21 10.03 -5.41
N PHE A 176 11.02 9.21 -4.77
CA PHE A 176 12.28 9.63 -4.14
C PHE A 176 13.48 9.56 -5.10
N GLY A 177 13.24 9.28 -6.39
CA GLY A 177 14.31 9.16 -7.37
C GLY A 177 15.16 7.90 -7.20
N VAL A 178 14.58 6.83 -6.63
CA VAL A 178 15.25 5.57 -6.36
C VAL A 178 14.76 4.48 -7.31
N TYR A 179 15.67 3.86 -8.06
CA TYR A 179 15.34 2.69 -8.87
C TYR A 179 15.20 1.45 -7.97
N PRO A 180 14.12 0.67 -8.12
CA PRO A 180 13.90 -0.52 -7.29
C PRO A 180 14.99 -1.59 -7.43
N GLU A 181 15.57 -1.71 -8.63
CA GLU A 181 16.64 -2.66 -8.96
C GLU A 181 17.62 -2.05 -9.96
N LYS A 182 18.87 -2.52 -9.95
CA LYS A 182 19.94 -1.99 -10.81
C LYS A 182 19.62 -2.06 -12.31
N TYR A 183 18.90 -3.09 -12.78
CA TYR A 183 18.58 -3.22 -14.20
C TYR A 183 17.50 -2.25 -14.69
N PHE A 184 16.81 -1.53 -13.79
CA PHE A 184 15.93 -0.43 -14.15
C PHE A 184 16.66 0.91 -14.32
N TYR A 185 17.96 0.94 -14.01
CA TYR A 185 18.74 2.16 -14.11
C TYR A 185 18.60 2.80 -15.49
N ARG A 186 18.28 4.11 -15.52
CA ARG A 186 18.02 4.91 -16.73
C ARG A 186 16.79 4.51 -17.56
N LYS A 187 15.91 3.63 -17.11
CA LYS A 187 14.60 3.43 -17.78
C LYS A 187 13.69 4.66 -17.68
N LEU A 188 13.88 5.47 -16.66
CA LEU A 188 13.24 6.78 -16.47
C LEU A 188 14.32 7.80 -16.07
N PRO A 189 14.18 9.08 -16.44
CA PRO A 189 15.07 10.14 -15.96
C PRO A 189 14.72 10.53 -14.53
N LEU A 190 15.24 9.79 -13.55
CA LEU A 190 14.99 10.05 -12.13
C LEU A 190 16.10 10.93 -11.53
N GLU A 191 15.68 11.93 -10.76
CA GLU A 191 16.55 12.71 -9.90
C GLU A 191 16.35 12.32 -8.43
N ARG A 192 17.45 12.19 -7.68
CA ARG A 192 17.36 11.84 -6.25
C ARG A 192 16.79 12.98 -5.44
N ALA A 193 15.64 12.78 -4.84
CA ALA A 193 14.99 13.73 -3.92
C ALA A 193 15.47 13.56 -2.46
N VAL A 194 16.10 12.41 -2.10
CA VAL A 194 16.51 12.08 -0.73
C VAL A 194 18.00 11.75 -0.69
N ARG A 195 18.70 12.31 0.31
CA ARG A 195 20.09 11.98 0.65
C ARG A 195 20.15 11.57 2.12
N GLY A 196 20.77 10.41 2.40
CA GLY A 196 21.05 9.95 3.76
C GLY A 196 22.46 10.39 4.18
N PHE A 197 22.58 10.86 5.41
CA PHE A 197 23.85 11.18 6.04
C PHE A 197 23.94 10.43 7.36
N CYS A 198 25.14 9.95 7.70
CA CYS A 198 25.44 9.41 9.01
C CYS A 198 26.76 9.97 9.52
N ARG A 199 26.89 10.01 10.86
CA ARG A 199 28.15 10.35 11.51
C ARG A 199 28.89 9.07 11.81
N VAL A 200 30.19 9.03 11.50
CA VAL A 200 31.07 7.97 11.97
C VAL A 200 31.33 8.18 13.46
N PHE A 201 30.91 7.26 14.29
CA PHE A 201 31.09 7.35 15.73
C PHE A 201 32.41 6.77 16.22
N TYR A 202 32.93 5.78 15.51
CA TYR A 202 34.10 5.06 15.93
C TYR A 202 34.88 4.49 14.75
N VAL A 203 36.19 4.61 14.80
CA VAL A 203 37.12 4.00 13.84
C VAL A 203 38.16 3.25 14.63
N LYS A 204 38.46 2.03 14.24
CA LYS A 204 39.52 1.22 14.83
C LYS A 204 40.33 0.51 13.76
N SER A 205 41.60 0.27 14.06
CA SER A 205 42.42 -0.67 13.31
C SER A 205 42.24 -2.07 13.88
N VAL A 206 42.23 -3.06 13.01
CA VAL A 206 42.19 -4.48 13.36
C VAL A 206 43.30 -5.22 12.67
N PRO A 207 43.83 -6.34 13.23
CA PRO A 207 44.80 -7.20 12.57
C PRO A 207 44.28 -7.71 11.21
N GLU A 208 45.22 -7.98 10.30
CA GLU A 208 44.92 -8.65 9.04
C GLU A 208 44.25 -10.00 9.30
N GLY A 209 43.22 -10.34 8.51
CA GLY A 209 42.44 -11.57 8.69
C GLY A 209 41.34 -11.50 9.74
N THR A 210 41.14 -10.34 10.39
CA THR A 210 40.00 -10.17 11.31
C THR A 210 38.70 -10.10 10.53
N PHE A 211 37.77 -10.97 10.87
CA PHE A 211 36.42 -10.92 10.29
C PHE A 211 35.64 -9.70 10.78
N LEU A 212 34.89 -9.06 9.91
CA LEU A 212 34.11 -7.86 10.21
C LEU A 212 32.62 -8.08 9.96
N SER A 213 31.80 -7.61 10.91
CA SER A 213 30.34 -7.48 10.81
C SER A 213 29.61 -8.79 10.49
N TYR A 214 28.32 -8.67 10.15
CA TYR A 214 27.47 -9.80 9.82
C TYR A 214 27.86 -10.42 8.47
N GLY A 215 27.80 -11.76 8.39
CA GLY A 215 28.14 -12.50 7.18
C GLY A 215 29.64 -12.66 6.93
N LEU A 216 30.51 -12.01 7.73
CA LEU A 216 31.97 -12.16 7.70
C LEU A 216 32.56 -11.99 6.28
N THR A 217 32.04 -11.05 5.51
CA THR A 217 32.38 -10.84 4.09
C THR A 217 33.60 -9.95 3.86
N TYR A 218 34.17 -9.39 4.94
CA TYR A 218 35.39 -8.59 4.95
C TYR A 218 36.42 -9.22 5.85
#